data_6a02554cf055fa2465d19b734cbec4ba
#
_entry.id   6a02554cf055fa2465d19b734cbec4ba
#
_cell.length_a   1.000
_cell.length_b   1.000
_cell.length_c   1.000
_cell.angle_alpha   90.00
_cell.angle_beta   90.00
_cell.angle_gamma   90.00
#
_symmetry.space_group_name_H-M   'P 1'
#
loop_
_entity.id
_entity.type
_entity.pdbx_description
1 polymer ?
#
loop_
_entity_poly.entity_id
_entity_poly.type
_entity_poly.pdbx_seq_one_letter_code
_entity_poly.pdbx_strand_id
1 'polypeptide(L)'
;MQGMRFERCDSAAPVTLPSHATILSGLFPPRHGVRDNGTFVLSPAVTTVAELLSQAGYDTAAVVSAIVLARRHGLDQGFRLYDDDLGAGVSAGSAVEERQAEATTTAALAALAGMRPPFFLWVHYYDPHEEYRPPSRFADAASGPHRLYDGEIAYMDSEIGRLLAALPAATVV
;
A
#
# COMPACT_ATOMS: atom_id res chain seq x y z
N MET A 1 -12.20 -8.39 17.83
CA MET A 1 -11.89 -8.37 16.40
C MET A 1 -13.22 -8.27 15.68
N GLN A 2 -13.45 -7.17 14.95
CA GLN A 2 -14.63 -6.98 14.13
C GLN A 2 -14.18 -7.05 12.68
N GLY A 3 -14.59 -8.06 11.94
CA GLY A 3 -14.20 -8.23 10.54
C GLY A 3 -14.19 -9.69 10.10
N MET A 4 -13.92 -9.90 8.81
CA MET A 4 -13.82 -11.22 8.20
C MET A 4 -12.35 -11.51 7.86
N ARG A 5 -11.86 -12.67 8.29
CA ARG A 5 -10.54 -13.18 7.93
C ARG A 5 -10.67 -14.30 6.91
N PHE A 6 -9.99 -14.16 5.78
CA PHE A 6 -9.91 -15.21 4.78
C PHE A 6 -8.70 -16.11 5.10
N GLU A 7 -8.94 -17.41 5.30
CA GLU A 7 -7.88 -18.38 5.61
C GLU A 7 -7.12 -18.87 4.37
N ARG A 8 -7.69 -18.64 3.21
CA ARG A 8 -7.07 -18.94 1.91
C ARG A 8 -7.25 -17.73 1.01
N CYS A 9 -6.15 -17.07 0.69
CA CYS A 9 -6.11 -15.93 -0.19
C CYS A 9 -4.81 -16.01 -1.00
N ASP A 10 -4.92 -16.19 -2.30
CA ASP A 10 -3.80 -16.33 -3.21
C ASP A 10 -3.57 -15.03 -3.98
N SER A 11 -2.31 -14.61 -4.09
CA SER A 11 -1.94 -13.50 -4.96
C SER A 11 -1.95 -13.96 -6.43
N ALA A 12 -2.45 -13.11 -7.32
CA ALA A 12 -2.47 -13.37 -8.76
C ALA A 12 -1.07 -13.36 -9.42
N ALA A 13 -0.08 -12.74 -8.75
CA ALA A 13 1.30 -12.69 -9.20
C ALA A 13 2.25 -12.57 -7.99
N PRO A 14 3.47 -13.14 -8.05
CA PRO A 14 4.43 -13.11 -6.96
C PRO A 14 5.27 -11.82 -6.92
N VAL A 15 4.87 -10.78 -7.65
CA VAL A 15 5.56 -9.48 -7.73
C VAL A 15 4.57 -8.32 -7.60
N THR A 16 5.05 -7.21 -7.08
CA THR A 16 4.23 -6.11 -6.56
C THR A 16 3.31 -5.47 -7.59
N LEU A 17 3.85 -4.96 -8.69
CA LEU A 17 3.06 -4.18 -9.65
C LEU A 17 1.94 -5.00 -10.31
N PRO A 18 2.17 -6.22 -10.85
CA PRO A 18 1.09 -7.02 -11.41
C PRO A 18 0.03 -7.44 -10.38
N SER A 19 0.46 -7.73 -9.14
CA SER A 19 -0.46 -8.08 -8.05
C SER A 19 -1.41 -6.91 -7.74
N HIS A 20 -0.86 -5.70 -7.59
CA HIS A 20 -1.68 -4.51 -7.30
C HIS A 20 -2.53 -4.06 -8.50
N ALA A 21 -2.04 -4.22 -9.73
CA ALA A 21 -2.85 -4.02 -10.92
C ALA A 21 -4.06 -4.97 -10.94
N THR A 22 -3.87 -6.23 -10.50
CA THR A 22 -4.98 -7.19 -10.32
C THR A 22 -5.95 -6.74 -9.22
N ILE A 23 -5.45 -6.32 -8.06
CA ILE A 23 -6.28 -5.87 -6.93
C ILE A 23 -7.15 -4.68 -7.36
N LEU A 24 -6.56 -3.70 -8.04
CA LEU A 24 -7.27 -2.48 -8.43
C LEU A 24 -8.21 -2.66 -9.63
N SER A 25 -7.93 -3.62 -10.53
CA SER A 25 -8.75 -3.81 -11.74
C SER A 25 -9.70 -5.01 -11.69
N GLY A 26 -9.48 -5.96 -10.78
CA GLY A 26 -10.18 -7.25 -10.76
C GLY A 26 -9.81 -8.17 -11.93
N LEU A 27 -8.80 -7.84 -12.72
CA LEU A 27 -8.34 -8.62 -13.87
C LEU A 27 -7.02 -9.33 -13.56
N PHE A 28 -6.83 -10.52 -14.12
CA PHE A 28 -5.53 -11.22 -14.05
C PHE A 28 -4.49 -10.64 -15.01
N PRO A 29 -3.16 -10.83 -14.77
CA PRO A 29 -2.09 -10.29 -15.59
C PRO A 29 -2.22 -10.46 -17.10
N PRO A 30 -2.70 -11.61 -17.64
CA PRO A 30 -2.93 -11.73 -19.08
C PRO A 30 -3.98 -10.76 -19.64
N ARG A 31 -4.90 -10.27 -18.80
CA ARG A 31 -6.00 -9.39 -19.21
C ARG A 31 -5.65 -7.92 -19.03
N HIS A 32 -5.03 -7.51 -17.91
CA HIS A 32 -4.63 -6.12 -17.70
C HIS A 32 -3.24 -5.80 -18.31
N GLY A 33 -2.47 -6.79 -18.72
CA GLY A 33 -1.23 -6.63 -19.49
C GLY A 33 0.03 -6.36 -18.67
N VAL A 34 -0.07 -6.05 -17.38
CA VAL A 34 1.08 -5.81 -16.49
C VAL A 34 1.63 -7.13 -15.98
N ARG A 35 2.93 -7.40 -16.19
CA ARG A 35 3.52 -8.73 -15.95
C ARG A 35 4.76 -8.74 -15.06
N ASP A 36 5.42 -7.60 -14.86
CA ASP A 36 6.58 -7.44 -13.98
C ASP A 36 6.62 -6.05 -13.33
N ASN A 37 7.58 -5.83 -12.44
CA ASN A 37 7.76 -4.56 -11.72
C ASN A 37 8.49 -3.48 -12.52
N GLY A 38 9.00 -3.77 -13.71
CA GLY A 38 9.96 -2.88 -14.37
C GLY A 38 9.35 -1.98 -15.43
N THR A 39 8.88 -2.59 -16.52
CA THR A 39 8.63 -1.88 -17.77
C THR A 39 7.16 -1.69 -18.11
N PHE A 40 6.27 -2.33 -17.35
CA PHE A 40 4.85 -2.30 -17.63
C PHE A 40 4.15 -1.09 -17.01
N VAL A 41 3.09 -0.66 -17.69
CA VAL A 41 2.17 0.39 -17.27
C VAL A 41 0.75 -0.14 -17.42
N LEU A 42 -0.10 0.07 -16.43
CA LEU A 42 -1.52 -0.24 -16.54
C LEU A 42 -2.17 0.68 -17.57
N SER A 43 -2.77 0.08 -18.59
CA SER A 43 -3.42 0.83 -19.66
C SER A 43 -4.60 1.67 -19.13
N PRO A 44 -4.78 2.92 -19.58
CA PRO A 44 -5.97 3.71 -19.23
C PRO A 44 -7.29 3.12 -19.78
N ALA A 45 -7.21 2.10 -20.62
CA ALA A 45 -8.39 1.35 -21.05
C ALA A 45 -8.85 0.29 -20.03
N VAL A 46 -8.06 0.05 -18.98
CA VAL A 46 -8.42 -0.86 -17.90
C VAL A 46 -9.04 -0.05 -16.76
N THR A 47 -10.32 -0.27 -16.52
CA THR A 47 -11.03 0.41 -15.43
C THR A 47 -10.58 -0.11 -14.06
N THR A 48 -10.32 0.79 -13.13
CA THR A 48 -9.94 0.49 -11.75
C THR A 48 -11.13 0.66 -10.78
N VAL A 49 -11.03 0.02 -9.62
CA VAL A 49 -12.01 0.22 -8.53
C VAL A 49 -12.05 1.69 -8.08
N ALA A 50 -10.91 2.39 -8.11
CA ALA A 50 -10.85 3.81 -7.76
C ALA A 50 -11.64 4.68 -8.75
N GLU A 51 -11.60 4.38 -10.05
CA GLU A 51 -12.43 5.07 -11.04
C GLU A 51 -13.92 4.81 -10.82
N LEU A 52 -14.31 3.56 -10.54
CA LEU A 52 -15.70 3.21 -10.26
C LEU A 52 -16.22 3.92 -9.00
N LEU A 53 -15.42 3.95 -7.94
CA LEU A 53 -15.78 4.64 -6.70
C LEU A 53 -15.81 6.16 -6.87
N SER A 54 -14.85 6.73 -7.61
CA SER A 54 -14.86 8.15 -7.95
C SER A 54 -16.12 8.54 -8.73
N GLN A 55 -16.53 7.75 -9.73
CA GLN A 55 -17.77 7.93 -10.47
C GLN A 55 -19.02 7.79 -9.60
N ALA A 56 -18.95 6.98 -8.54
CA ALA A 56 -20.00 6.83 -7.53
C ALA A 56 -20.00 7.94 -6.48
N GLY A 57 -19.13 8.96 -6.61
CA GLY A 57 -19.08 10.13 -5.73
C GLY A 57 -18.20 9.96 -4.49
N TYR A 58 -17.37 8.92 -4.43
CA TYR A 58 -16.38 8.78 -3.36
C TYR A 58 -15.20 9.73 -3.57
N ASP A 59 -14.72 10.31 -2.47
CA ASP A 59 -13.42 10.98 -2.45
C ASP A 59 -12.32 9.91 -2.41
N THR A 60 -11.35 9.95 -3.33
CA THR A 60 -10.41 8.85 -3.55
C THR A 60 -8.99 9.30 -3.29
N ALA A 61 -8.26 8.57 -2.47
CA ALA A 61 -6.85 8.81 -2.20
C ALA A 61 -6.04 7.51 -2.13
N ALA A 62 -4.78 7.60 -2.52
CA ALA A 62 -3.80 6.53 -2.37
C ALA A 62 -2.52 7.06 -1.75
N VAL A 63 -1.88 6.25 -0.91
CA VAL A 63 -0.54 6.47 -0.37
C VAL A 63 0.25 5.19 -0.58
N VAL A 64 1.29 5.25 -1.41
CA VAL A 64 2.10 4.07 -1.74
C VAL A 64 3.53 4.22 -1.24
N SER A 65 4.15 3.09 -0.90
CA SER A 65 5.45 3.05 -0.24
C SER A 65 6.53 2.34 -1.06
N ALA A 66 6.23 1.97 -2.31
CA ALA A 66 7.17 1.31 -3.20
C ALA A 66 7.25 2.02 -4.54
N ILE A 67 8.48 2.23 -5.03
CA ILE A 67 8.75 2.88 -6.32
C ILE A 67 8.05 2.20 -7.51
N VAL A 68 7.85 0.89 -7.41
CA VAL A 68 7.15 0.09 -8.43
C VAL A 68 5.64 0.35 -8.47
N LEU A 69 5.10 1.08 -7.50
CA LEU A 69 3.71 1.54 -7.48
C LEU A 69 3.58 3.04 -7.79
N ALA A 70 4.68 3.72 -8.16
CA ALA A 70 4.61 5.13 -8.52
C ALA A 70 3.61 5.37 -9.69
N ARG A 71 3.03 6.58 -9.75
CA ARG A 71 2.02 6.97 -10.76
C ARG A 71 2.43 6.70 -12.20
N ARG A 72 3.74 6.70 -12.50
CA ARG A 72 4.25 6.36 -13.83
C ARG A 72 3.86 4.96 -14.31
N HIS A 73 3.43 4.07 -13.41
CA HIS A 73 2.94 2.74 -13.72
C HIS A 73 1.41 2.66 -13.93
N GLY A 74 0.71 3.81 -13.89
CA GLY A 74 -0.70 3.92 -14.24
C GLY A 74 -1.67 3.38 -13.18
N LEU A 75 -1.23 3.21 -11.93
CA LEU A 75 -2.10 2.79 -10.83
C LEU A 75 -2.84 3.98 -10.18
N ASP A 76 -2.50 5.21 -10.55
CA ASP A 76 -3.13 6.43 -10.04
C ASP A 76 -4.50 6.72 -10.66
N GLN A 77 -4.94 5.92 -11.63
CA GLN A 77 -6.21 6.06 -12.32
C GLN A 77 -7.39 6.03 -11.34
N GLY A 78 -8.20 7.10 -11.32
CA GLY A 78 -9.37 7.24 -10.47
C GLY A 78 -9.10 7.77 -9.06
N PHE A 79 -7.84 7.98 -8.67
CA PHE A 79 -7.51 8.65 -7.42
C PHE A 79 -7.39 10.16 -7.61
N ARG A 80 -8.12 10.94 -6.80
CA ARG A 80 -7.98 12.39 -6.74
C ARG A 80 -6.63 12.81 -6.15
N LEU A 81 -6.16 12.07 -5.14
CA LEU A 81 -4.85 12.23 -4.53
C LEU A 81 -4.10 10.90 -4.66
N TYR A 82 -2.90 10.96 -5.18
CA TYR A 82 -2.00 9.80 -5.26
C TYR A 82 -0.64 10.23 -4.72
N ASP A 83 -0.31 9.80 -3.51
CA ASP A 83 0.95 10.12 -2.84
C ASP A 83 1.94 8.98 -3.09
N ASP A 84 2.86 9.21 -3.99
CA ASP A 84 4.00 8.38 -4.34
C ASP A 84 5.35 9.06 -4.04
N ASP A 85 5.32 10.09 -3.16
CA ASP A 85 6.51 10.73 -2.63
C ASP A 85 7.14 9.84 -1.54
N LEU A 86 8.15 9.10 -1.90
CA LEU A 86 8.86 8.19 -0.98
C LEU A 86 9.76 8.93 0.01
N GLY A 87 9.85 10.27 -0.13
CA GLY A 87 10.67 11.14 0.72
C GLY A 87 12.17 11.01 0.45
N ALA A 88 12.96 11.89 1.07
CA ALA A 88 14.43 11.81 1.05
C ALA A 88 14.99 10.70 1.97
N GLY A 89 14.11 9.87 2.52
CA GLY A 89 14.45 8.76 3.41
C GLY A 89 14.86 7.49 2.67
N VAL A 90 15.43 7.63 1.48
CA VAL A 90 16.18 6.54 0.85
C VAL A 90 17.25 6.13 1.85
N SER A 91 17.08 4.98 2.48
CA SER A 91 18.12 4.41 3.33
C SER A 91 19.42 4.41 2.54
N ALA A 92 20.39 5.22 2.97
CA ALA A 92 21.67 5.29 2.32
C ALA A 92 22.26 3.87 2.24
N GLY A 93 22.22 3.27 1.03
CA GLY A 93 22.65 1.89 0.79
C GLY A 93 21.55 0.89 0.40
N SER A 94 20.27 1.26 0.37
CA SER A 94 19.23 0.44 -0.26
C SER A 94 19.20 0.69 -1.76
N ALA A 95 19.16 -0.38 -2.56
CA ALA A 95 19.04 -0.28 -4.02
C ALA A 95 17.59 0.03 -4.45
N VAL A 96 16.65 0.12 -3.51
CA VAL A 96 15.22 0.33 -3.77
C VAL A 96 14.73 1.52 -2.96
N GLU A 97 14.08 2.47 -3.64
CA GLU A 97 13.40 3.58 -2.98
C GLU A 97 12.10 3.09 -2.35
N GLU A 98 12.01 3.20 -1.03
CA GLU A 98 10.88 2.74 -0.22
C GLU A 98 10.54 3.73 0.90
N ARG A 99 9.28 3.76 1.31
CA ARG A 99 8.80 4.53 2.45
C ARG A 99 8.49 3.59 3.62
N GLN A 100 9.10 3.82 4.77
CA GLN A 100 8.84 3.05 5.99
C GLN A 100 7.42 3.27 6.55
N ALA A 101 6.94 2.32 7.34
CA ALA A 101 5.56 2.29 7.84
C ALA A 101 5.14 3.57 8.58
N GLU A 102 5.98 4.17 9.43
CA GLU A 102 5.65 5.41 10.14
C GLU A 102 5.41 6.59 9.18
N ALA A 103 6.26 6.74 8.16
CA ALA A 103 6.11 7.80 7.17
C ALA A 103 4.88 7.56 6.29
N THR A 104 4.61 6.30 5.94
CA THR A 104 3.41 5.87 5.22
C THR A 104 2.14 6.22 5.98
N THR A 105 2.07 5.86 7.27
CA THR A 105 0.93 6.18 8.11
C THR A 105 0.76 7.69 8.29
N THR A 106 1.86 8.43 8.43
CA THR A 106 1.82 9.89 8.56
C THR A 106 1.23 10.54 7.30
N ALA A 107 1.65 10.10 6.12
CA ALA A 107 1.08 10.56 4.85
C ALA A 107 -0.39 10.15 4.70
N ALA A 108 -0.75 8.93 5.09
CA ALA A 108 -2.13 8.44 5.04
C ALA A 108 -3.06 9.25 5.97
N LEU A 109 -2.59 9.59 7.17
CA LEU A 109 -3.34 10.45 8.10
C LEU A 109 -3.52 11.87 7.56
N ALA A 110 -2.50 12.42 6.92
CA ALA A 110 -2.60 13.73 6.26
C ALA A 110 -3.59 13.69 5.09
N ALA A 111 -3.57 12.64 4.28
CA ALA A 111 -4.55 12.45 3.22
C ALA A 111 -5.98 12.33 3.79
N LEU A 112 -6.17 11.48 4.81
CA LEU A 112 -7.45 11.23 5.47
C LEU A 112 -8.07 12.53 6.02
N ALA A 113 -7.26 13.40 6.63
CA ALA A 113 -7.72 14.69 7.18
C ALA A 113 -8.34 15.62 6.12
N GLY A 114 -7.96 15.46 4.85
CA GLY A 114 -8.51 16.22 3.72
C GLY A 114 -9.64 15.53 2.97
N MET A 115 -10.02 14.31 3.36
CA MET A 115 -11.05 13.53 2.65
C MET A 115 -12.46 13.80 3.16
N ARG A 116 -13.44 13.71 2.26
CA ARG A 116 -14.85 13.86 2.56
C ARG A 116 -15.59 12.52 2.38
N PRO A 117 -16.45 12.12 3.33
CA PRO A 117 -17.26 10.93 3.17
C PRO A 117 -18.30 11.06 2.01
N PRO A 118 -18.61 9.97 1.30
CA PRO A 118 -17.91 8.69 1.40
C PRO A 118 -16.52 8.76 0.77
N PHE A 119 -15.58 7.98 1.28
CA PHE A 119 -14.22 7.98 0.75
C PHE A 119 -13.67 6.56 0.51
N PHE A 120 -12.69 6.47 -0.36
CA PHE A 120 -11.86 5.30 -0.60
C PHE A 120 -10.38 5.69 -0.41
N LEU A 121 -9.74 5.14 0.60
CA LEU A 121 -8.33 5.35 0.90
C LEU A 121 -7.58 4.02 0.72
N TRP A 122 -6.67 3.97 -0.24
CA TRP A 122 -5.74 2.86 -0.42
C TRP A 122 -4.39 3.23 0.19
N VAL A 123 -3.93 2.40 1.15
CA VAL A 123 -2.61 2.57 1.78
C VAL A 123 -1.80 1.31 1.54
N HIS A 124 -0.64 1.47 0.93
CA HIS A 124 0.30 0.38 0.69
C HIS A 124 1.51 0.55 1.62
N TYR A 125 1.73 -0.41 2.50
CA TYR A 125 2.93 -0.53 3.30
C TYR A 125 3.93 -1.43 2.60
N TYR A 126 5.21 -1.08 2.67
CA TYR A 126 6.28 -1.86 2.05
C TYR A 126 6.95 -2.81 3.05
N ASP A 127 6.94 -2.45 4.35
CA ASP A 127 7.37 -3.36 5.43
C ASP A 127 6.40 -4.59 5.51
N PRO A 128 6.90 -5.81 5.75
CA PRO A 128 8.31 -6.19 5.79
C PRO A 128 8.85 -6.48 4.38
N HIS A 129 9.99 -5.89 4.06
CA HIS A 129 10.70 -6.14 2.81
C HIS A 129 12.22 -6.23 3.06
N GLU A 130 12.91 -7.10 2.35
CA GLU A 130 14.37 -7.21 2.41
C GLU A 130 15.01 -5.91 1.89
N GLU A 131 15.96 -5.32 2.59
CA GLU A 131 16.68 -5.72 3.80
C GLU A 131 15.90 -5.27 5.06
N TYR A 132 15.63 -6.21 5.96
CA TYR A 132 14.83 -5.96 7.17
C TYR A 132 15.56 -5.05 8.16
N ARG A 133 14.99 -3.87 8.44
CA ARG A 133 15.55 -2.82 9.33
C ARG A 133 14.48 -2.23 10.25
N PRO A 134 13.84 -3.06 11.10
CA PRO A 134 12.85 -2.55 12.02
C PRO A 134 13.50 -1.57 13.02
N PRO A 135 12.75 -0.58 13.55
CA PRO A 135 13.22 0.22 14.67
C PRO A 135 13.64 -0.66 15.85
N SER A 136 14.69 -0.25 16.60
CA SER A 136 15.33 -1.07 17.63
C SER A 136 14.35 -1.68 18.63
N ARG A 137 13.32 -0.92 19.06
CA ARG A 137 12.29 -1.41 20.00
C ARG A 137 11.55 -2.66 19.49
N PHE A 138 11.39 -2.82 18.19
CA PHE A 138 10.73 -3.97 17.58
C PHE A 138 11.74 -5.11 17.31
N ALA A 139 12.95 -4.76 16.86
CA ALA A 139 14.03 -5.73 16.68
C ALA A 139 14.42 -6.42 17.99
N ASP A 140 14.42 -5.68 19.10
CA ASP A 140 14.81 -6.19 20.43
C ASP A 140 13.69 -6.99 21.11
N ALA A 141 12.43 -6.72 20.75
CA ALA A 141 11.27 -7.47 21.23
C ALA A 141 11.07 -8.82 20.52
N ALA A 142 11.60 -8.96 19.31
CA ALA A 142 11.53 -10.19 18.54
C ALA A 142 12.73 -11.11 18.82
N SER A 143 12.54 -12.42 18.64
CA SER A 143 13.56 -13.44 18.91
C SER A 143 13.63 -14.47 17.79
N GLY A 144 14.74 -15.24 17.73
CA GLY A 144 14.93 -16.30 16.75
C GLY A 144 15.57 -15.84 15.43
N PRO A 145 15.66 -16.75 14.45
CA PRO A 145 16.41 -16.53 13.21
C PRO A 145 15.78 -15.47 12.29
N HIS A 146 14.49 -15.22 12.43
CA HIS A 146 13.73 -14.25 11.62
C HIS A 146 13.40 -12.96 12.37
N ARG A 147 14.09 -12.67 13.49
CA ARG A 147 13.76 -11.57 14.40
C ARG A 147 13.61 -10.20 13.72
N LEU A 148 14.37 -9.92 12.66
CA LEU A 148 14.27 -8.63 11.96
C LEU A 148 13.00 -8.57 11.10
N TYR A 149 12.66 -9.64 10.42
CA TYR A 149 11.40 -9.78 9.68
C TYR A 149 10.18 -9.67 10.62
N ASP A 150 10.20 -10.42 11.73
CA ASP A 150 9.14 -10.37 12.74
C ASP A 150 9.04 -8.97 13.37
N GLY A 151 10.18 -8.30 13.55
CA GLY A 151 10.25 -6.92 14.03
C GLY A 151 9.58 -5.93 13.06
N GLU A 152 9.77 -6.08 11.76
CA GLU A 152 9.09 -5.22 10.76
C GLU A 152 7.59 -5.51 10.71
N ILE A 153 7.16 -6.76 10.82
CA ILE A 153 5.73 -7.08 10.93
C ILE A 153 5.11 -6.36 12.14
N ALA A 154 5.76 -6.45 13.32
CA ALA A 154 5.27 -5.79 14.53
C ALA A 154 5.27 -4.26 14.40
N TYR A 155 6.26 -3.70 13.73
CA TYR A 155 6.34 -2.28 13.44
C TYR A 155 5.21 -1.82 12.52
N MET A 156 5.02 -2.50 11.39
CA MET A 156 3.92 -2.21 10.46
C MET A 156 2.55 -2.36 11.13
N ASP A 157 2.33 -3.42 11.91
CA ASP A 157 1.07 -3.64 12.65
C ASP A 157 0.77 -2.48 13.62
N SER A 158 1.79 -2.00 14.33
CA SER A 158 1.66 -0.82 15.20
C SER A 158 1.24 0.43 14.44
N GLU A 159 1.78 0.65 13.24
CA GLU A 159 1.45 1.80 12.39
C GLU A 159 0.06 1.68 11.76
N ILE A 160 -0.33 0.48 11.33
CA ILE A 160 -1.70 0.18 10.89
C ILE A 160 -2.68 0.46 12.04
N GLY A 161 -2.35 0.03 13.28
CA GLY A 161 -3.15 0.34 14.46
C GLY A 161 -3.36 1.83 14.68
N ARG A 162 -2.30 2.66 14.45
CA ARG A 162 -2.37 4.12 14.51
C ARG A 162 -3.31 4.69 13.45
N LEU A 163 -3.26 4.18 12.22
CA LEU A 163 -4.17 4.58 11.14
C LEU A 163 -5.62 4.21 11.47
N LEU A 164 -5.87 2.96 11.88
CA LEU A 164 -7.20 2.45 12.19
C LEU A 164 -7.86 3.24 13.33
N ALA A 165 -7.08 3.67 14.34
CA ALA A 165 -7.59 4.49 15.45
C ALA A 165 -8.08 5.88 15.01
N ALA A 166 -7.63 6.38 13.87
CA ALA A 166 -8.03 7.68 13.32
C ALA A 166 -9.22 7.58 12.35
N LEU A 167 -9.61 6.38 11.94
CA LEU A 167 -10.72 6.20 10.99
C LEU A 167 -12.07 6.50 11.67
N PRO A 168 -13.05 7.07 10.93
CA PRO A 168 -14.42 7.19 11.40
C PRO A 168 -15.03 5.82 11.77
N ALA A 169 -15.87 5.77 12.79
CA ALA A 169 -16.46 4.52 13.30
C ALA A 169 -17.26 3.71 12.27
N ALA A 170 -17.74 4.36 11.20
CA ALA A 170 -18.48 3.70 10.11
C ALA A 170 -17.57 3.25 8.94
N THR A 171 -16.26 3.33 9.09
CA THR A 171 -15.31 2.91 8.03
C THR A 171 -15.24 1.38 7.96
N VAL A 172 -15.32 0.85 6.76
CA VAL A 172 -15.07 -0.58 6.47
C VAL A 172 -13.63 -0.72 5.98
N VAL A 173 -12.91 -1.67 6.54
CA VAL A 173 -11.50 -1.96 6.25
C VAL A 173 -11.35 -3.37 5.69
#